data_a58f825e73ac407633fd4c00ca496170
#
_entry.id   a58f825e73ac407633fd4c00ca496170
#
_cell.length_a   1.000
_cell.length_b   1.000
_cell.length_c   1.000
_cell.angle_alpha   90.00
_cell.angle_beta   90.00
_cell.angle_gamma   90.00
#
_symmetry.space_group_name_H-M   'P 1'
#
loop_
_entity.id
_entity.type
_entity.pdbx_description
1 polymer ?
#
loop_
_entity_poly.entity_id
_entity_poly.type
_entity_poly.pdbx_seq_one_letter_code
_entity_poly.pdbx_strand_id
1 'polypeptide(L)'
;MKFIDQLTDITHATKKQIKEEHWHVEGVLRKRSNQKLKFDISPLIKFKKDDYGKIGHFNSKSDKIVFDFKDQWILIDTQELIEYVKNQQKKDLNLDDLLQELSWNIILPK
;
A
#
# COMPACT_ATOMS: atom_id res chain seq x y z
N MET A 1 -17.96 -3.94 -1.36
CA MET A 1 -17.11 -3.96 -2.58
C MET A 1 -15.66 -4.26 -2.17
N LYS A 2 -15.02 -5.17 -2.87
CA LYS A 2 -13.63 -5.53 -2.60
C LYS A 2 -12.69 -4.76 -3.52
N PHE A 3 -11.47 -4.50 -3.07
CA PHE A 3 -10.47 -3.79 -3.86
C PHE A 3 -10.22 -4.45 -5.22
N ILE A 4 -10.20 -5.79 -5.28
CA ILE A 4 -9.96 -6.51 -6.54
C ILE A 4 -10.97 -6.16 -7.63
N ASP A 5 -12.16 -5.67 -7.26
CA ASP A 5 -13.17 -5.24 -8.22
C ASP A 5 -12.72 -4.01 -9.02
N GLN A 6 -11.71 -3.30 -8.54
CA GLN A 6 -11.10 -2.16 -9.22
C GLN A 6 -10.01 -2.56 -10.22
N LEU A 7 -9.72 -3.84 -10.33
CA LEU A 7 -8.64 -4.35 -11.15
C LEU A 7 -9.16 -5.17 -12.33
N THR A 8 -8.37 -5.20 -13.40
CA THR A 8 -8.50 -6.16 -14.50
C THR A 8 -7.21 -6.98 -14.58
N ASP A 9 -7.25 -8.08 -15.32
CA ASP A 9 -6.07 -8.93 -15.57
C ASP A 9 -5.42 -9.43 -14.26
N ILE A 10 -6.25 -9.97 -13.38
CA ILE A 10 -5.89 -10.29 -12.00
C ILE A 10 -5.09 -11.59 -11.91
N THR A 11 -4.01 -11.57 -11.12
CA THR A 11 -3.27 -12.75 -10.69
C THR A 11 -3.11 -12.70 -9.17
N HIS A 12 -3.58 -13.71 -8.47
CA HIS A 12 -3.45 -13.79 -7.02
C HIS A 12 -2.06 -14.31 -6.62
N ALA A 13 -1.49 -13.72 -5.57
CA ALA A 13 -0.24 -14.19 -5.00
C ALA A 13 -0.41 -15.57 -4.37
N THR A 14 0.63 -16.40 -4.44
CA THR A 14 0.68 -17.67 -3.71
C THR A 14 0.88 -17.39 -2.22
N LYS A 15 0.62 -18.41 -1.38
CA LYS A 15 0.89 -18.30 0.06
C LYS A 15 2.34 -17.93 0.34
N LYS A 16 3.28 -18.50 -0.43
CA LYS A 16 4.70 -18.21 -0.30
C LYS A 16 5.00 -16.75 -0.65
N GLN A 17 4.42 -16.23 -1.74
CA GLN A 17 4.60 -14.84 -2.14
C GLN A 17 4.04 -13.87 -1.11
N ILE A 18 2.88 -14.18 -0.53
CA ILE A 18 2.31 -13.35 0.55
C ILE A 18 3.27 -13.30 1.74
N LYS A 19 3.79 -14.46 2.14
CA LYS A 19 4.67 -14.57 3.30
C LYS A 19 6.03 -13.92 3.09
N GLU A 20 6.64 -14.13 1.92
CA GLU A 20 8.01 -13.70 1.66
C GLU A 20 8.10 -12.33 0.98
N GLU A 21 7.13 -11.98 0.16
CA GLU A 21 7.16 -10.77 -0.64
C GLU A 21 6.13 -9.71 -0.20
N HIS A 22 5.16 -10.10 0.63
CA HIS A 22 4.18 -9.20 1.23
C HIS A 22 3.32 -8.44 0.20
N TRP A 23 2.82 -9.16 -0.81
CA TRP A 23 1.79 -8.65 -1.72
C TRP A 23 0.70 -9.70 -1.90
N HIS A 24 -0.50 -9.29 -2.31
CA HIS A 24 -1.68 -10.15 -2.34
C HIS A 24 -2.23 -10.40 -3.75
N VAL A 25 -2.19 -9.39 -4.60
CA VAL A 25 -2.77 -9.46 -5.93
C VAL A 25 -1.98 -8.60 -6.90
N GLU A 26 -1.92 -9.05 -8.15
CA GLU A 26 -1.35 -8.29 -9.27
C GLU A 26 -2.45 -8.03 -10.27
N GLY A 27 -2.52 -6.83 -10.82
CA GLY A 27 -3.53 -6.48 -11.81
C GLY A 27 -3.37 -5.05 -12.30
N VAL A 28 -4.27 -4.65 -13.19
CA VAL A 28 -4.29 -3.33 -13.80
C VAL A 28 -5.43 -2.52 -13.19
N LEU A 29 -5.12 -1.33 -12.66
CA LEU A 29 -6.14 -0.41 -12.15
C LEU A 29 -6.99 0.11 -13.32
N ARG A 30 -8.30 -0.15 -13.24
CA ARG A 30 -9.23 0.31 -14.27
C ARG A 30 -9.20 1.82 -14.41
N LYS A 31 -9.13 2.31 -15.65
CA LYS A 31 -9.21 3.73 -16.01
C LYS A 31 -8.06 4.59 -15.46
N ARG A 32 -7.05 3.99 -14.80
CA ARG A 32 -5.99 4.77 -14.18
C ARG A 32 -4.59 4.35 -14.59
N SER A 33 -4.43 3.13 -15.08
CA SER A 33 -3.12 2.61 -15.47
C SER A 33 -3.30 1.58 -16.57
N ASN A 34 -2.27 1.44 -17.40
CA ASN A 34 -2.16 0.35 -18.37
C ASN A 34 -1.12 -0.68 -17.91
N GLN A 35 -0.50 -0.44 -16.78
CA GLN A 35 0.56 -1.27 -16.25
C GLN A 35 0.02 -2.24 -15.22
N LYS A 36 0.47 -3.49 -15.29
CA LYS A 36 0.17 -4.50 -14.28
C LYS A 36 1.02 -4.25 -13.05
N LEU A 37 0.39 -4.07 -11.89
CA LEU A 37 1.04 -3.73 -10.64
C LEU A 37 0.73 -4.75 -9.56
N LYS A 38 1.66 -4.94 -8.63
CA LYS A 38 1.47 -5.77 -7.44
C LYS A 38 0.99 -4.91 -6.28
N PHE A 39 -0.06 -5.37 -5.62
CA PHE A 39 -0.70 -4.64 -4.52
C PHE A 39 -0.61 -5.40 -3.21
N ASP A 40 -0.22 -4.69 -2.15
CA ASP A 40 -0.29 -5.16 -0.78
C ASP A 40 -1.57 -4.57 -0.15
N ILE A 41 -2.59 -5.42 0.04
CA ILE A 41 -3.91 -4.99 0.53
C ILE A 41 -3.98 -5.04 2.06
N SER A 42 -3.08 -5.79 2.69
CA SER A 42 -3.00 -5.89 4.15
C SER A 42 -1.62 -5.46 4.60
N PRO A 43 -1.32 -4.15 4.53
CA PRO A 43 0.02 -3.68 4.81
C PRO A 43 0.41 -3.96 6.27
N LEU A 44 1.69 -4.26 6.46
CA LEU A 44 2.25 -4.44 7.79
C LEU A 44 2.28 -3.15 8.60
N ILE A 45 2.16 -2.02 7.93
CA ILE A 45 2.15 -0.70 8.55
C ILE A 45 0.75 -0.42 9.10
N LYS A 46 0.69 -0.10 10.38
CA LYS A 46 -0.53 0.37 11.04
C LYS A 46 -0.28 1.77 11.55
N PHE A 47 -1.27 2.64 11.43
CA PHE A 47 -1.18 4.02 11.90
C PHE A 47 -1.41 4.11 13.40
N LYS A 48 -0.56 3.44 14.18
CA LYS A 48 -0.54 3.48 15.64
C LYS A 48 0.79 4.02 16.09
N LYS A 49 0.75 4.85 17.10
CA LYS A 49 1.94 5.49 17.66
C LYS A 49 3.04 4.49 18.01
N ASP A 50 2.68 3.39 18.63
CA ASP A 50 3.62 2.39 19.11
C ASP A 50 4.17 1.47 18.02
N ASP A 51 3.56 1.49 16.84
CA ASP A 51 3.98 0.64 15.72
C ASP A 51 5.09 1.27 14.89
N TYR A 52 5.48 2.50 15.17
CA TYR A 52 6.48 3.21 14.38
C TYR A 52 7.82 2.48 14.33
N GLY A 53 8.27 1.95 15.44
CA GLY A 53 9.54 1.21 15.49
C GLY A 53 9.55 -0.03 14.60
N LYS A 54 8.40 -0.61 14.31
CA LYS A 54 8.27 -1.79 13.45
C LYS A 54 8.29 -1.45 11.97
N ILE A 55 8.00 -0.20 11.63
CA ILE A 55 7.94 0.24 10.23
C ILE A 55 9.31 0.17 9.57
N GLY A 56 10.38 0.36 10.34
CA GLY A 56 11.74 0.22 9.85
C GLY A 56 12.07 -1.16 9.26
N HIS A 57 11.27 -2.17 9.58
CA HIS A 57 11.42 -3.53 9.06
C HIS A 57 10.44 -3.81 7.91
N PHE A 58 9.70 -2.82 7.47
CA PHE A 58 8.76 -2.97 6.37
C PHE A 58 9.52 -3.19 5.07
N ASN A 59 9.26 -4.32 4.42
CA ASN A 59 9.98 -4.73 3.22
C ASN A 59 9.07 -5.32 2.15
N SER A 60 7.86 -4.80 2.02
CA SER A 60 6.94 -5.24 0.98
C SER A 60 7.56 -5.10 -0.41
N LYS A 61 7.40 -6.13 -1.23
CA LYS A 61 7.83 -6.13 -2.63
C LYS A 61 6.67 -5.79 -3.58
N SER A 62 5.59 -5.28 -3.03
CA SER A 62 4.49 -4.74 -3.83
C SER A 62 4.91 -3.46 -4.54
N ASP A 63 4.22 -3.13 -5.62
CA ASP A 63 4.38 -1.83 -6.28
C ASP A 63 3.60 -0.76 -5.56
N LYS A 64 2.43 -1.09 -5.04
CA LYS A 64 1.52 -0.17 -4.36
C LYS A 64 0.97 -0.81 -3.09
N ILE A 65 0.73 0.03 -2.10
CA ILE A 65 0.10 -0.37 -0.84
C ILE A 65 -1.32 0.18 -0.83
N VAL A 66 -2.26 -0.66 -0.40
CA VAL A 66 -3.68 -0.30 -0.35
C VAL A 66 -4.12 -0.28 1.10
N PHE A 67 -4.54 0.89 1.58
CA PHE A 67 -5.18 1.04 2.87
C PHE A 67 -6.68 0.94 2.68
N ASP A 68 -7.31 -0.03 3.30
CA ASP A 68 -8.74 -0.32 3.17
C ASP A 68 -9.51 0.34 4.31
N PHE A 69 -10.14 1.46 4.03
CA PHE A 69 -11.00 2.18 4.97
C PHE A 69 -12.47 1.89 4.67
N LYS A 70 -13.35 2.25 5.61
CA LYS A 70 -14.78 2.01 5.48
C LYS A 70 -15.38 2.62 4.20
N ASP A 71 -14.98 3.83 3.87
CA ASP A 71 -15.59 4.61 2.79
C ASP A 71 -14.72 4.72 1.53
N GLN A 72 -13.47 4.24 1.61
CA GLN A 72 -12.52 4.46 0.52
C GLN A 72 -11.31 3.55 0.64
N TRP A 73 -10.62 3.38 -0.48
CA TRP A 73 -9.27 2.84 -0.51
C TRP A 73 -8.29 3.97 -0.79
N ILE A 74 -7.16 3.96 -0.08
CA ILE A 74 -6.06 4.89 -0.34
C ILE A 74 -4.87 4.07 -0.80
N LEU A 75 -4.39 4.37 -2.00
CA LEU A 75 -3.25 3.69 -2.62
C LEU A 75 -2.03 4.60 -2.54
N ILE A 76 -0.90 4.04 -2.10
CA ILE A 76 0.35 4.76 -1.94
C ILE A 76 1.47 3.96 -2.61
N ASP A 77 2.42 4.65 -3.24
CA ASP A 77 3.58 4.00 -3.81
C ASP A 77 4.44 3.38 -2.70
N THR A 78 4.72 2.10 -2.83
CA THR A 78 5.45 1.35 -1.78
C THR A 78 6.84 1.90 -1.55
N GLN A 79 7.60 2.19 -2.60
CA GLN A 79 8.96 2.67 -2.47
C GLN A 79 9.02 4.06 -1.85
N GLU A 80 8.11 4.95 -2.23
CA GLU A 80 8.02 6.29 -1.63
C GLU A 80 7.69 6.19 -0.13
N LEU A 81 6.81 5.28 0.24
CA LEU A 81 6.47 5.07 1.66
C LEU A 81 7.68 4.56 2.45
N ILE A 82 8.40 3.59 1.91
CA ILE A 82 9.60 3.05 2.57
C ILE A 82 10.63 4.15 2.79
N GLU A 83 10.90 4.96 1.79
CA GLU A 83 11.85 6.07 1.90
C GLU A 83 11.38 7.13 2.89
N TYR A 84 10.10 7.46 2.87
CA TYR A 84 9.51 8.40 3.83
C TYR A 84 9.72 7.92 5.27
N VAL A 85 9.42 6.66 5.54
CA VAL A 85 9.58 6.07 6.87
C VAL A 85 11.04 6.09 7.32
N LYS A 86 11.97 5.75 6.43
CA LYS A 86 13.41 5.76 6.77
C LYS A 86 13.93 7.14 7.11
N ASN A 87 13.36 8.17 6.50
CA ASN A 87 13.81 9.56 6.69
C ASN A 87 13.09 10.27 7.84
N GLN A 88 12.06 9.66 8.42
CA GLN A 88 11.31 10.25 9.51
C GLN A 88 11.99 9.99 10.85
N GLN A 89 12.12 11.05 11.66
CA GLN A 89 12.59 10.95 13.03
C GLN A 89 11.44 10.92 14.04
N LYS A 90 10.21 11.07 13.58
CA LYS A 90 9.01 11.04 14.41
C LYS A 90 8.55 9.61 14.65
N LYS A 91 7.97 9.35 15.83
CA LYS A 91 7.46 8.02 16.19
C LYS A 91 6.07 7.74 15.62
N ASP A 92 5.40 8.74 15.08
CA ASP A 92 4.04 8.63 14.58
C ASP A 92 3.99 8.83 13.07
N LEU A 93 3.18 8.02 12.38
CA LEU A 93 2.80 8.28 11.01
C LEU A 93 1.40 8.88 10.99
N ASN A 94 1.27 10.01 10.31
CA ASN A 94 -0.02 10.67 10.11
C ASN A 94 -0.39 10.51 8.64
N LEU A 95 -1.61 10.02 8.37
CA LEU A 95 -2.06 9.78 7.01
C LEU A 95 -2.11 11.06 6.18
N ASP A 96 -2.57 12.16 6.77
CA ASP A 96 -2.64 13.43 6.06
C ASP A 96 -1.26 13.92 5.64
N ASP A 97 -0.26 13.76 6.53
CA ASP A 97 1.13 14.10 6.21
C ASP A 97 1.66 13.22 5.08
N LEU A 98 1.37 11.92 5.11
CA LEU A 98 1.76 11.00 4.03
C LEU A 98 1.18 11.45 2.69
N LEU A 99 -0.10 11.80 2.65
CA LEU A 99 -0.75 12.21 1.42
C LEU A 99 -0.20 13.53 0.87
N GLN A 100 0.30 14.41 1.74
CA GLN A 100 0.95 15.65 1.32
C GLN A 100 2.38 15.45 0.84
N GLU A 101 3.14 14.58 1.50
CA GLU A 101 4.56 14.38 1.22
C GLU A 101 4.84 13.43 0.06
N LEU A 102 3.99 12.42 -0.12
CA LEU A 102 4.19 11.44 -1.17
C LEU A 102 3.63 11.93 -2.50
N SER A 103 4.43 11.86 -3.55
CA SER A 103 4.06 12.37 -4.87
C SER A 103 3.02 11.49 -5.58
N TRP A 104 2.99 10.18 -5.27
CA TRP A 104 2.03 9.26 -5.86
C TRP A 104 1.06 8.74 -4.81
N ASN A 105 -0.18 9.15 -4.92
CA ASN A 105 -1.28 8.61 -4.12
C ASN A 105 -2.59 8.72 -4.90
N ILE A 106 -3.48 7.77 -4.65
CA ILE A 106 -4.81 7.73 -5.28
C ILE A 106 -5.83 7.41 -4.19
N ILE A 107 -6.93 8.16 -4.18
CA ILE A 107 -8.07 7.87 -3.32
C ILE A 107 -9.20 7.35 -4.20
N LEU A 108 -9.66 6.13 -3.91
CA LEU A 108 -10.77 5.49 -4.61
C LEU A 108 -11.96 5.40 -3.65
N PRO A 109 -13.02 6.16 -3.87
CA PRO A 109 -14.23 6.04 -3.04
C PRO A 109 -14.91 4.68 -3.29
N LYS A 110 -15.46 4.13 -2.23
CA LYS A 110 -16.25 2.89 -2.31
C LYS A 110 -17.67 3.15 -2.75
#